data_2b2cd9406b3db33efc93757a0927e36d
#
_entry.id   2b2cd9406b3db33efc93757a0927e36d
#
_cell.length_a   1.000
_cell.length_b   1.000
_cell.length_c   1.000
_cell.angle_alpha   90.00
_cell.angle_beta   90.00
_cell.angle_gamma   90.00
#
_symmetry.space_group_name_H-M   'P 1'
#
loop_
_entity.id
_entity.type
_entity.pdbx_description
1 polymer ?
#
loop_
_entity_poly.entity_id
_entity_poly.type
_entity_poly.pdbx_seq_one_letter_code
_entity_poly.pdbx_strand_id
1 'polypeptide(L)'
;TMFGTGQLPKFENDQFEIKIDNGNDRKFLIPTAEVILTNMVKDQILSNKDLPLRLVASTPCFRKEAGSYGKDTKGMIRQHQFYKVELVSIVDPNDCLNELERMTTCATKILDSLKLPYKKIVLSTGDMGFSAEKTYDIEVWLPSENKYREISSCSSCGSFQARRMKARFKNNKNETNFLGTLNGSGLAVGRTLIAILENYQDEDGSIKIPDVLKPYMNNLDKITSN
;
A
#
# COMPACT_ATOMS: atom_id res chain seq x y z
N THR A 1 18.21 0.41 1.48
CA THR A 1 16.78 0.77 1.44
C THR A 1 15.91 -0.31 2.08
N MET A 2 15.89 -1.54 1.59
CA MET A 2 15.08 -2.68 2.09
C MET A 2 15.21 -2.93 3.60
N PHE A 3 16.38 -2.69 4.17
CA PHE A 3 16.64 -2.84 5.62
C PHE A 3 15.95 -1.74 6.43
N GLY A 4 15.92 -0.51 5.90
CA GLY A 4 15.33 0.65 6.58
C GLY A 4 13.83 0.47 6.84
N THR A 5 13.09 -0.03 5.87
CA THR A 5 11.65 -0.27 5.97
C THR A 5 11.28 -1.62 6.59
N GLY A 6 12.26 -2.48 6.93
CA GLY A 6 12.01 -3.77 7.57
C GLY A 6 11.70 -4.92 6.61
N GLN A 7 11.86 -4.72 5.29
CA GLN A 7 11.67 -5.80 4.31
C GLN A 7 12.74 -6.89 4.46
N LEU A 8 13.98 -6.48 4.72
CA LEU A 8 15.07 -7.40 5.00
C LEU A 8 15.48 -7.33 6.47
N PRO A 9 15.94 -8.46 7.05
CA PRO A 9 16.06 -9.80 6.44
C PRO A 9 14.77 -10.62 6.44
N LYS A 10 13.71 -10.21 7.15
CA LYS A 10 12.56 -11.05 7.50
C LYS A 10 11.81 -11.59 6.28
N PHE A 11 11.64 -10.79 5.23
CA PHE A 11 10.85 -11.15 4.04
C PHE A 11 11.72 -11.46 2.82
N GLU A 12 12.98 -11.86 3.03
CA GLU A 12 13.94 -12.12 1.94
C GLU A 12 13.43 -13.17 0.95
N ASN A 13 12.78 -14.23 1.42
CA ASN A 13 12.26 -15.30 0.56
C ASN A 13 11.14 -14.84 -0.38
N ASP A 14 10.48 -13.73 -0.06
CA ASP A 14 9.42 -13.14 -0.89
C ASP A 14 9.94 -12.10 -1.89
N GLN A 15 11.24 -11.75 -1.84
CA GLN A 15 11.82 -10.73 -2.69
C GLN A 15 12.44 -11.33 -3.96
N PHE A 16 12.26 -10.65 -5.10
CA PHE A 16 13.02 -10.93 -6.31
C PHE A 16 14.38 -10.26 -6.23
N GLU A 17 15.44 -11.04 -6.10
CA GLU A 17 16.81 -10.57 -6.17
C GLU A 17 17.28 -10.53 -7.64
N ILE A 18 17.92 -9.42 -8.02
CA ILE A 18 18.49 -9.25 -9.36
C ILE A 18 19.97 -9.64 -9.29
N LYS A 19 20.37 -10.58 -10.14
CA LYS A 19 21.78 -10.89 -10.36
C LYS A 19 22.39 -9.80 -11.24
N ILE A 20 23.43 -9.15 -10.74
CA ILE A 20 24.21 -8.18 -11.49
C ILE A 20 25.63 -8.74 -11.60
N ASP A 21 26.09 -8.97 -12.80
CA ASP A 21 27.47 -9.37 -13.06
C ASP A 21 28.40 -8.24 -12.62
N ASN A 22 29.40 -8.55 -11.80
CA ASN A 22 30.44 -7.65 -11.31
C ASN A 22 30.12 -6.73 -10.11
N GLY A 23 29.10 -7.00 -9.30
CA GLY A 23 28.81 -6.24 -8.08
C GLY A 23 28.66 -7.11 -6.84
N ASN A 24 29.26 -6.68 -5.73
CA ASN A 24 29.05 -7.31 -4.41
C ASN A 24 27.72 -6.87 -3.76
N ASP A 25 27.03 -5.87 -4.33
CA ASP A 25 25.81 -5.32 -3.79
C ASP A 25 24.58 -6.10 -4.24
N ARG A 26 23.83 -6.63 -3.29
CA ARG A 26 22.55 -7.28 -3.56
C ARG A 26 21.50 -6.24 -3.94
N LYS A 27 20.81 -6.46 -5.06
CA LYS A 27 19.71 -5.61 -5.53
C LYS A 27 18.43 -6.40 -5.65
N PHE A 28 17.32 -5.75 -5.33
CA PHE A 28 16.00 -6.37 -5.30
C PHE A 28 15.00 -5.51 -6.06
N LEU A 29 14.04 -6.15 -6.73
CA LEU A 29 12.84 -5.47 -7.19
C LEU A 29 12.00 -5.07 -5.97
N ILE A 30 11.35 -3.91 -6.04
CA ILE A 30 10.56 -3.40 -4.91
C ILE A 30 9.25 -4.17 -4.75
N PRO A 31 8.90 -4.63 -3.53
CA PRO A 31 7.60 -5.24 -3.27
C PRO A 31 6.49 -4.21 -3.04
N THR A 32 6.88 -2.94 -2.87
CA THR A 32 6.03 -1.79 -2.59
C THR A 32 6.86 -0.51 -2.78
N ALA A 33 6.23 0.57 -3.22
CA ALA A 33 6.89 1.88 -3.30
C ALA A 33 7.22 2.46 -1.91
N GLU A 34 6.64 1.94 -0.83
CA GLU A 34 7.02 2.27 0.55
C GLU A 34 8.53 2.25 0.74
N VAL A 35 9.21 1.24 0.20
CA VAL A 35 10.65 1.06 0.32
C VAL A 35 11.42 2.29 -0.19
N ILE A 36 10.99 2.85 -1.32
CA ILE A 36 11.66 4.01 -1.93
C ILE A 36 11.23 5.29 -1.23
N LEU A 37 9.92 5.51 -1.10
CA LEU A 37 9.36 6.75 -0.58
C LEU A 37 9.79 7.02 0.85
N THR A 38 9.73 6.01 1.72
CA THR A 38 10.12 6.17 3.13
C THR A 38 11.62 6.43 3.27
N ASN A 39 12.46 5.82 2.41
CA ASN A 39 13.91 6.04 2.44
C ASN A 39 14.35 7.41 1.85
N MET A 40 13.45 8.23 1.31
CA MET A 40 13.80 9.60 0.90
C MET A 40 14.32 10.46 2.05
N VAL A 41 13.97 10.13 3.29
CA VAL A 41 14.43 10.84 4.49
C VAL A 41 15.54 10.10 5.25
N LYS A 42 16.10 9.05 4.64
CA LYS A 42 17.19 8.27 5.25
C LYS A 42 18.40 9.16 5.53
N ASP A 43 18.99 8.98 6.75
CA ASP A 43 20.16 9.72 7.28
C ASP A 43 19.95 11.25 7.35
N GLN A 44 18.70 11.75 7.30
CA GLN A 44 18.37 13.17 7.35
C GLN A 44 17.87 13.61 8.73
N ILE A 45 18.00 14.91 8.99
CA ILE A 45 17.38 15.61 10.11
C ILE A 45 16.50 16.71 9.51
N LEU A 46 15.19 16.51 9.53
CA LEU A 46 14.22 17.45 9.00
C LEU A 46 13.94 18.59 10.00
N SER A 47 13.38 19.68 9.52
CA SER A 47 12.79 20.70 10.37
C SER A 47 11.35 20.31 10.72
N ASN A 48 10.86 20.72 11.89
CA ASN A 48 9.44 20.55 12.23
C ASN A 48 8.50 21.20 11.20
N LYS A 49 8.97 22.23 10.50
CA LYS A 49 8.19 22.92 9.46
C LYS A 49 8.00 22.06 8.19
N ASP A 50 8.82 21.05 7.99
CA ASP A 50 8.75 20.14 6.85
C ASP A 50 7.73 19.01 7.07
N LEU A 51 7.16 18.93 8.29
CA LEU A 51 6.19 17.90 8.67
C LEU A 51 4.75 18.44 8.65
N PRO A 52 3.78 17.63 8.25
CA PRO A 52 3.89 16.28 7.71
C PRO A 52 4.37 16.27 6.26
N LEU A 53 5.31 15.39 5.90
CA LEU A 53 5.68 15.12 4.52
C LEU A 53 4.84 13.94 4.01
N ARG A 54 4.03 14.18 2.98
CA ARG A 54 3.12 13.19 2.39
C ARG A 54 3.53 12.90 0.96
N LEU A 55 3.74 11.63 0.66
CA LEU A 55 4.24 11.15 -0.62
C LEU A 55 3.27 10.14 -1.20
N VAL A 56 3.20 10.09 -2.54
CA VAL A 56 2.42 9.10 -3.28
C VAL A 56 3.19 8.67 -4.51
N ALA A 57 3.15 7.37 -4.82
CA ALA A 57 3.66 6.85 -6.08
C ALA A 57 2.82 5.67 -6.58
N SER A 58 2.61 5.62 -7.89
CA SER A 58 2.05 4.46 -8.58
C SER A 58 3.19 3.72 -9.26
N THR A 59 3.48 2.50 -8.81
CA THR A 59 4.60 1.71 -9.33
C THR A 59 4.21 0.27 -9.57
N PRO A 60 4.92 -0.44 -10.49
CA PRO A 60 4.95 -1.89 -10.43
C PRO A 60 5.58 -2.34 -9.11
N CYS A 61 5.03 -3.39 -8.54
CA CYS A 61 5.48 -4.04 -7.31
C CYS A 61 5.71 -5.52 -7.61
N PHE A 62 6.69 -6.14 -6.94
CA PHE A 62 7.13 -7.49 -7.26
C PHE A 62 7.21 -8.33 -5.98
N ARG A 63 6.49 -9.46 -5.95
CA ARG A 63 6.50 -10.42 -4.83
C ARG A 63 6.56 -11.84 -5.35
N LYS A 64 7.38 -12.69 -4.72
CA LYS A 64 7.44 -14.12 -5.07
C LYS A 64 6.22 -14.89 -4.59
N GLU A 65 5.44 -14.33 -3.66
CA GLU A 65 4.28 -14.97 -3.05
C GLU A 65 4.64 -16.36 -2.44
N ALA A 66 5.84 -16.45 -1.86
CA ALA A 66 6.44 -17.70 -1.40
C ALA A 66 5.65 -18.42 -0.29
N GLY A 67 4.80 -17.71 0.45
CA GLY A 67 3.93 -18.26 1.49
C GLY A 67 2.53 -18.66 1.03
N SER A 68 2.19 -18.47 -0.25
CA SER A 68 0.83 -18.61 -0.77
C SER A 68 0.57 -19.90 -1.56
N TYR A 69 1.40 -20.92 -1.39
CA TYR A 69 1.26 -22.19 -2.10
C TYR A 69 -0.15 -22.79 -1.98
N GLY A 70 -0.85 -22.95 -3.11
CA GLY A 70 -2.19 -23.52 -3.20
C GLY A 70 -3.34 -22.56 -2.83
N LYS A 71 -3.06 -21.31 -2.42
CA LYS A 71 -4.08 -20.30 -2.16
C LYS A 71 -4.15 -19.31 -3.31
N ASP A 72 -5.37 -19.06 -3.81
CA ASP A 72 -5.64 -18.06 -4.85
C ASP A 72 -4.75 -18.20 -6.12
N THR A 73 -4.49 -19.43 -6.55
CA THR A 73 -3.61 -19.75 -7.70
C THR A 73 -4.26 -19.50 -9.05
N LYS A 74 -5.56 -19.17 -9.07
CA LYS A 74 -6.32 -18.85 -10.29
C LYS A 74 -6.73 -17.38 -10.29
N GLY A 75 -6.89 -16.81 -11.49
CA GLY A 75 -7.30 -15.43 -11.67
C GLY A 75 -6.18 -14.41 -11.40
N MET A 76 -6.55 -13.15 -11.16
CA MET A 76 -5.64 -12.01 -11.02
C MET A 76 -5.44 -11.51 -9.60
N ILE A 77 -5.99 -12.22 -8.58
CA ILE A 77 -5.97 -11.70 -7.21
C ILE A 77 -4.57 -11.76 -6.57
N ARG A 78 -3.73 -12.70 -7.01
CA ARG A 78 -2.32 -12.82 -6.65
C ARG A 78 -1.45 -12.88 -7.89
N GLN A 79 -0.51 -11.94 -7.99
CA GLN A 79 0.39 -11.79 -9.13
C GLN A 79 1.80 -11.56 -8.62
N HIS A 80 2.80 -12.07 -9.34
CA HIS A 80 4.22 -11.80 -9.05
C HIS A 80 4.61 -10.36 -9.35
N GLN A 81 3.93 -9.76 -10.32
CA GLN A 81 4.04 -8.34 -10.66
C GLN A 81 2.64 -7.73 -10.70
N PHE A 82 2.44 -6.62 -10.00
CA PHE A 82 1.17 -5.89 -9.94
C PHE A 82 1.43 -4.41 -9.76
N TYR A 83 0.45 -3.57 -10.10
CA TYR A 83 0.51 -2.13 -9.85
C TYR A 83 -0.15 -1.79 -8.52
N LYS A 84 0.49 -0.91 -7.77
CA LYS A 84 -0.03 -0.38 -6.51
C LYS A 84 0.23 1.12 -6.42
N VAL A 85 -0.78 1.86 -6.04
CA VAL A 85 -0.62 3.24 -5.58
C VAL A 85 -0.27 3.18 -4.10
N GLU A 86 0.88 3.73 -3.73
CA GLU A 86 1.36 3.72 -2.36
C GLU A 86 1.35 5.13 -1.78
N LEU A 87 0.81 5.25 -0.58
CA LEU A 87 0.81 6.44 0.24
C LEU A 87 1.86 6.28 1.34
N VAL A 88 2.69 7.27 1.53
CA VAL A 88 3.65 7.33 2.65
C VAL A 88 3.51 8.67 3.33
N SER A 89 3.51 8.66 4.66
CA SER A 89 3.55 9.87 5.47
C SER A 89 4.71 9.82 6.45
N ILE A 90 5.43 10.91 6.55
CA ILE A 90 6.51 11.16 7.50
C ILE A 90 6.03 12.28 8.42
N VAL A 91 5.96 12.01 9.72
CA VAL A 91 5.30 12.88 10.70
C VAL A 91 6.08 12.98 12.00
N ASP A 92 5.66 13.89 12.89
CA ASP A 92 5.98 13.77 14.31
C ASP A 92 5.36 12.46 14.85
N PRO A 93 6.08 11.62 15.60
CA PRO A 93 5.52 10.38 16.15
C PRO A 93 4.21 10.56 16.93
N ASN A 94 4.03 11.70 17.57
CA ASN A 94 2.80 12.00 18.31
C ASN A 94 1.55 12.13 17.40
N ASP A 95 1.77 12.41 16.12
CA ASP A 95 0.69 12.58 15.13
C ASP A 95 0.39 11.30 14.34
N CYS A 96 1.12 10.21 14.58
CA CYS A 96 0.98 8.97 13.80
C CYS A 96 -0.46 8.44 13.76
N LEU A 97 -1.18 8.45 14.88
CA LEU A 97 -2.54 7.92 14.92
C LEU A 97 -3.53 8.79 14.12
N ASN A 98 -3.43 10.12 14.23
CA ASN A 98 -4.27 11.04 13.47
C ASN A 98 -3.98 10.92 11.96
N GLU A 99 -2.71 10.81 11.60
CA GLU A 99 -2.31 10.65 10.21
C GLU A 99 -2.72 9.29 9.63
N LEU A 100 -2.75 8.22 10.46
CA LEU A 100 -3.27 6.92 10.05
C LEU A 100 -4.76 6.99 9.68
N GLU A 101 -5.57 7.67 10.49
CA GLU A 101 -7.00 7.87 10.19
C GLU A 101 -7.18 8.67 8.88
N ARG A 102 -6.39 9.75 8.69
CA ARG A 102 -6.42 10.53 7.45
C ARG A 102 -6.02 9.70 6.23
N MET A 103 -4.93 8.92 6.33
CA MET A 103 -4.42 8.06 5.24
C MET A 103 -5.46 7.00 4.87
N THR A 104 -6.03 6.33 5.87
CA THR A 104 -7.09 5.34 5.68
C THR A 104 -8.31 5.95 5.00
N THR A 105 -8.69 7.19 5.39
CA THR A 105 -9.78 7.94 4.75
C THR A 105 -9.47 8.24 3.28
N CYS A 106 -8.22 8.51 2.91
CA CYS A 106 -7.85 8.69 1.50
C CYS A 106 -8.09 7.41 0.68
N ALA A 107 -7.76 6.24 1.25
CA ALA A 107 -7.99 4.96 0.58
C ALA A 107 -9.47 4.63 0.45
N THR A 108 -10.27 4.82 1.52
CA THR A 108 -11.71 4.54 1.49
C THR A 108 -12.48 5.46 0.55
N LYS A 109 -12.09 6.74 0.41
CA LYS A 109 -12.71 7.67 -0.54
C LYS A 109 -12.69 7.18 -1.99
N ILE A 110 -11.70 6.40 -2.38
CA ILE A 110 -11.65 5.82 -3.73
C ILE A 110 -12.77 4.79 -3.89
N LEU A 111 -12.96 3.92 -2.88
CA LEU A 111 -14.03 2.92 -2.89
C LEU A 111 -15.42 3.56 -2.81
N ASP A 112 -15.57 4.63 -2.02
CA ASP A 112 -16.80 5.42 -1.98
C ASP A 112 -17.13 6.01 -3.35
N SER A 113 -16.13 6.59 -4.03
CA SER A 113 -16.28 7.16 -5.37
C SER A 113 -16.63 6.10 -6.41
N LEU A 114 -16.07 4.90 -6.25
CA LEU A 114 -16.38 3.73 -7.07
C LEU A 114 -17.68 3.04 -6.66
N LYS A 115 -18.33 3.44 -5.56
CA LYS A 115 -19.54 2.83 -5.00
C LYS A 115 -19.38 1.32 -4.74
N LEU A 116 -18.18 0.88 -4.37
CA LEU A 116 -17.89 -0.52 -4.06
C LEU A 116 -18.17 -0.81 -2.59
N PRO A 117 -18.83 -1.92 -2.24
CA PRO A 117 -19.04 -2.32 -0.86
C PRO A 117 -17.71 -2.74 -0.22
N TYR A 118 -17.38 -2.17 0.95
CA TYR A 118 -16.15 -2.49 1.67
C TYR A 118 -16.35 -2.50 3.18
N LYS A 119 -15.35 -3.05 3.90
CA LYS A 119 -15.19 -2.97 5.34
C LYS A 119 -13.83 -2.36 5.67
N LYS A 120 -13.77 -1.61 6.76
CA LYS A 120 -12.53 -1.23 7.43
C LYS A 120 -12.42 -2.07 8.71
N ILE A 121 -11.32 -2.81 8.84
CA ILE A 121 -11.01 -3.64 10.01
C ILE A 121 -9.71 -3.19 10.65
N VAL A 122 -9.61 -3.35 11.96
CA VAL A 122 -8.36 -3.18 12.70
C VAL A 122 -7.71 -4.55 12.84
N LEU A 123 -6.44 -4.65 12.51
CA LEU A 123 -5.74 -5.94 12.65
C LEU A 123 -5.38 -6.23 14.11
N SER A 124 -5.47 -7.49 14.49
CA SER A 124 -4.88 -8.00 15.72
C SER A 124 -3.36 -7.97 15.65
N THR A 125 -2.70 -7.99 16.82
CA THR A 125 -1.23 -7.95 16.88
C THR A 125 -0.56 -9.14 16.18
N GLY A 126 -1.25 -10.28 16.08
CA GLY A 126 -0.76 -11.48 15.37
C GLY A 126 -0.77 -11.36 13.86
N ASP A 127 -1.61 -10.47 13.32
CA ASP A 127 -1.81 -10.29 11.87
C ASP A 127 -1.10 -9.05 11.32
N MET A 128 -0.64 -8.15 12.22
CA MET A 128 0.05 -6.94 11.82
C MET A 128 1.42 -7.22 11.19
N GLY A 129 1.83 -6.37 10.25
CA GLY A 129 3.18 -6.37 9.69
C GLY A 129 4.25 -6.14 10.78
N PHE A 130 5.44 -6.71 10.56
CA PHE A 130 6.57 -6.68 11.52
C PHE A 130 6.96 -5.30 12.03
N SER A 131 6.82 -4.27 11.20
CA SER A 131 7.18 -2.89 11.53
C SER A 131 6.02 -2.05 12.06
N ALA A 132 4.80 -2.60 12.08
CA ALA A 132 3.60 -1.84 12.39
C ALA A 132 3.28 -1.83 13.88
N GLU A 133 2.77 -0.69 14.35
CA GLU A 133 2.19 -0.50 15.70
C GLU A 133 0.66 -0.58 15.68
N LYS A 134 0.06 -0.14 14.58
CA LYS A 134 -1.39 -0.22 14.33
C LYS A 134 -1.64 -0.30 12.84
N THR A 135 -2.55 -1.18 12.43
CA THR A 135 -2.92 -1.39 11.03
C THR A 135 -4.43 -1.42 10.86
N TYR A 136 -4.90 -0.73 9.83
CA TYR A 136 -6.23 -0.90 9.27
C TYR A 136 -6.13 -1.59 7.92
N ASP A 137 -6.86 -2.69 7.75
CA ASP A 137 -7.12 -3.25 6.44
C ASP A 137 -8.48 -2.79 5.93
N ILE A 138 -8.54 -2.57 4.63
CA ILE A 138 -9.77 -2.30 3.90
C ILE A 138 -10.02 -3.50 3.00
N GLU A 139 -11.18 -4.12 3.18
CA GLU A 139 -11.60 -5.30 2.43
C GLU A 139 -12.79 -4.95 1.54
N VAL A 140 -12.70 -5.25 0.24
CA VAL A 140 -13.76 -5.05 -0.74
C VAL A 140 -14.54 -6.35 -0.94
N TRP A 141 -15.84 -6.25 -1.16
CA TRP A 141 -16.70 -7.38 -1.47
C TRP A 141 -16.44 -7.92 -2.88
N LEU A 142 -16.25 -9.23 -3.00
CA LEU A 142 -16.15 -9.96 -4.26
C LEU A 142 -17.33 -10.94 -4.38
N PRO A 143 -18.30 -10.65 -5.25
CA PRO A 143 -19.48 -11.49 -5.45
C PRO A 143 -19.17 -12.94 -5.80
N SER A 144 -18.20 -13.18 -6.69
CA SER A 144 -17.84 -14.54 -7.15
C SER A 144 -17.33 -15.45 -6.03
N GLU A 145 -16.69 -14.84 -5.00
CA GLU A 145 -16.17 -15.57 -3.87
C GLU A 145 -17.11 -15.55 -2.65
N ASN A 146 -18.18 -14.75 -2.72
CA ASN A 146 -19.09 -14.47 -1.61
C ASN A 146 -18.37 -14.07 -0.32
N LYS A 147 -17.32 -13.24 -0.44
CA LYS A 147 -16.51 -12.77 0.70
C LYS A 147 -15.85 -11.44 0.44
N TYR A 148 -15.34 -10.85 1.53
CA TYR A 148 -14.50 -9.67 1.49
C TYR A 148 -13.04 -10.05 1.27
N ARG A 149 -12.33 -9.27 0.48
CA ARG A 149 -10.90 -9.43 0.19
C ARG A 149 -10.15 -8.14 0.44
N GLU A 150 -9.00 -8.24 1.07
CA GLU A 150 -8.10 -7.10 1.28
C GLU A 150 -7.76 -6.40 -0.03
N ILE A 151 -7.97 -5.09 -0.07
CA ILE A 151 -7.66 -4.22 -1.20
C ILE A 151 -6.67 -3.12 -0.82
N SER A 152 -6.59 -2.80 0.46
CA SER A 152 -5.64 -1.84 1.03
C SER A 152 -5.30 -2.24 2.45
N SER A 153 -4.06 -1.97 2.85
CA SER A 153 -3.60 -2.02 4.23
C SER A 153 -2.90 -0.71 4.54
N CYS A 154 -3.28 -0.04 5.64
CA CYS A 154 -2.70 1.22 6.10
C CYS A 154 -2.11 1.02 7.49
N SER A 155 -0.82 1.30 7.66
CA SER A 155 -0.09 1.04 8.89
C SER A 155 0.65 2.26 9.43
N SER A 156 0.56 2.46 10.74
CA SER A 156 1.52 3.27 11.48
C SER A 156 2.69 2.39 11.92
N CYS A 157 3.90 2.79 11.59
CA CYS A 157 5.13 2.13 12.02
C CYS A 157 5.81 2.87 13.19
N GLY A 158 5.16 3.90 13.74
CA GLY A 158 5.77 4.73 14.78
C GLY A 158 7.18 5.16 14.39
N SER A 159 8.12 5.03 15.28
CA SER A 159 9.53 5.35 15.02
C SER A 159 10.39 4.16 14.56
N PHE A 160 9.79 2.99 14.34
CA PHE A 160 10.56 1.77 14.03
C PHE A 160 11.44 1.93 12.79
N GLN A 161 10.86 2.33 11.66
CA GLN A 161 11.59 2.51 10.41
C GLN A 161 12.58 3.69 10.50
N ALA A 162 12.16 4.79 11.13
CA ALA A 162 13.00 5.97 11.30
C ALA A 162 14.28 5.68 12.09
N ARG A 163 14.25 4.83 13.14
CA ARG A 163 15.44 4.39 13.86
C ARG A 163 16.40 3.62 12.95
N ARG A 164 15.89 2.71 12.12
CA ARG A 164 16.70 1.90 11.19
C ARG A 164 17.34 2.76 10.10
N MET A 165 16.64 3.79 9.66
CA MET A 165 17.08 4.74 8.62
C MET A 165 17.86 5.92 9.17
N LYS A 166 17.94 6.09 10.50
CA LYS A 166 18.48 7.30 11.17
C LYS A 166 17.77 8.59 10.73
N ALA A 167 16.49 8.49 10.42
CA ALA A 167 15.65 9.61 10.01
C ALA A 167 15.11 10.35 11.24
N ARG A 168 15.41 11.64 11.38
CA ARG A 168 15.14 12.44 12.57
C ARG A 168 14.55 13.78 12.18
N PHE A 169 14.05 14.50 13.18
CA PHE A 169 13.64 15.90 13.02
C PHE A 169 14.00 16.71 14.26
N LYS A 170 14.10 18.03 14.09
CA LYS A 170 14.20 18.98 15.20
C LYS A 170 12.82 19.54 15.49
N ASN A 171 12.36 19.31 16.72
CA ASN A 171 11.09 19.87 17.19
C ASN A 171 11.20 21.38 17.48
N ASN A 172 10.08 22.00 17.87
CA ASN A 172 10.04 23.45 18.16
C ASN A 172 10.93 23.88 19.34
N LYS A 173 11.38 22.94 20.18
CA LYS A 173 12.33 23.17 21.28
C LYS A 173 13.79 22.92 20.85
N ASN A 174 14.03 22.70 19.54
CA ASN A 174 15.33 22.33 18.97
C ASN A 174 15.90 20.98 19.47
N GLU A 175 15.05 20.11 20.01
CA GLU A 175 15.41 18.75 20.39
C GLU A 175 15.34 17.83 19.18
N THR A 176 16.30 16.92 19.07
CA THR A 176 16.33 15.95 17.96
C THR A 176 15.63 14.67 18.35
N ASN A 177 14.57 14.31 17.61
CA ASN A 177 13.75 13.12 17.82
C ASN A 177 13.70 12.27 16.53
N PHE A 178 13.36 10.98 16.66
CA PHE A 178 13.07 10.14 15.51
C PHE A 178 11.72 10.51 14.91
N LEU A 179 11.61 10.40 13.59
CA LEU A 179 10.35 10.59 12.85
C LEU A 179 9.37 9.43 13.08
N GLY A 180 8.10 9.71 12.90
CA GLY A 180 7.06 8.70 12.69
C GLY A 180 6.90 8.42 11.20
N THR A 181 6.65 7.16 10.84
CA THR A 181 6.42 6.75 9.45
C THR A 181 5.12 5.97 9.33
N LEU A 182 4.41 6.21 8.24
CA LEU A 182 3.20 5.49 7.88
C LEU A 182 3.23 5.12 6.41
N ASN A 183 2.62 3.99 6.09
CA ASN A 183 2.41 3.57 4.72
C ASN A 183 0.99 3.04 4.52
N GLY A 184 0.50 3.09 3.30
CA GLY A 184 -0.81 2.54 2.96
C GLY A 184 -1.04 2.43 1.47
N SER A 185 -1.83 1.46 1.05
CA SER A 185 -2.20 1.31 -0.35
C SER A 185 -3.40 2.20 -0.69
N GLY A 186 -3.26 2.99 -1.70
CA GLY A 186 -4.34 3.83 -2.17
C GLY A 186 -4.69 3.67 -3.65
N LEU A 187 -4.91 2.44 -4.21
CA LEU A 187 -5.15 1.07 -3.74
C LEU A 187 -4.26 0.05 -4.48
N ALA A 188 -4.52 -1.26 -4.25
CA ALA A 188 -4.03 -2.34 -5.12
C ALA A 188 -4.82 -2.33 -6.43
N VAL A 189 -4.22 -1.85 -7.52
CA VAL A 189 -4.92 -1.56 -8.79
C VAL A 189 -5.59 -2.79 -9.39
N GLY A 190 -4.89 -3.93 -9.45
CA GLY A 190 -5.44 -5.17 -10.01
C GLY A 190 -6.65 -5.69 -9.22
N ARG A 191 -6.60 -5.66 -7.88
CA ARG A 191 -7.74 -6.06 -7.04
C ARG A 191 -8.91 -5.10 -7.15
N THR A 192 -8.64 -3.81 -7.31
CA THR A 192 -9.69 -2.81 -7.56
C THR A 192 -10.38 -3.07 -8.90
N LEU A 193 -9.62 -3.42 -9.93
CA LEU A 193 -10.18 -3.80 -11.23
C LEU A 193 -11.08 -5.03 -11.11
N ILE A 194 -10.64 -6.09 -10.41
CA ILE A 194 -11.48 -7.27 -10.17
C ILE A 194 -12.78 -6.87 -9.48
N ALA A 195 -12.69 -6.07 -8.40
CA ALA A 195 -13.88 -5.65 -7.66
C ALA A 195 -14.85 -4.84 -8.53
N ILE A 196 -14.37 -3.97 -9.42
CA ILE A 196 -15.20 -3.25 -10.38
C ILE A 196 -15.88 -4.23 -11.34
N LEU A 197 -15.10 -5.11 -11.98
CA LEU A 197 -15.64 -6.06 -12.94
C LEU A 197 -16.74 -6.91 -12.33
N GLU A 198 -16.54 -7.45 -11.13
CA GLU A 198 -17.50 -8.33 -10.48
C GLU A 198 -18.75 -7.62 -9.94
N ASN A 199 -18.59 -6.42 -9.35
CA ASN A 199 -19.73 -5.70 -8.78
C ASN A 199 -20.58 -4.93 -9.82
N TYR A 200 -20.02 -4.68 -11.00
CA TYR A 200 -20.69 -3.92 -12.07
C TYR A 200 -21.08 -4.77 -13.29
N GLN A 201 -20.91 -6.09 -13.20
CA GLN A 201 -21.36 -7.01 -14.25
C GLN A 201 -22.87 -7.16 -14.24
N ASP A 202 -23.51 -6.98 -15.40
CA ASP A 202 -24.91 -7.24 -15.63
C ASP A 202 -25.16 -8.71 -16.06
N GLU A 203 -26.42 -9.15 -16.06
CA GLU A 203 -26.82 -10.53 -16.44
C GLU A 203 -26.45 -10.90 -17.88
N ASP A 204 -26.36 -9.91 -18.79
CA ASP A 204 -25.94 -10.08 -20.18
C ASP A 204 -24.41 -10.18 -20.35
N GLY A 205 -23.65 -10.15 -19.24
CA GLY A 205 -22.20 -10.18 -19.22
C GLY A 205 -21.54 -8.82 -19.52
N SER A 206 -22.31 -7.76 -19.79
CA SER A 206 -21.76 -6.41 -19.92
C SER A 206 -21.32 -5.86 -18.56
N ILE A 207 -20.34 -4.95 -18.57
CA ILE A 207 -19.81 -4.30 -17.38
C ILE A 207 -20.19 -2.81 -17.40
N LYS A 208 -20.98 -2.36 -16.46
CA LYS A 208 -21.24 -0.93 -16.26
C LYS A 208 -19.97 -0.21 -15.83
N ILE A 209 -19.72 0.96 -16.39
CA ILE A 209 -18.56 1.78 -16.00
C ILE A 209 -19.00 2.69 -14.84
N PRO A 210 -18.32 2.63 -13.66
CA PRO A 210 -18.56 3.56 -12.57
C PRO A 210 -18.46 5.02 -13.05
N ASP A 211 -19.38 5.87 -12.60
CA ASP A 211 -19.46 7.27 -13.07
C ASP A 211 -18.13 8.02 -12.96
N VAL A 212 -17.38 7.78 -11.89
CA VAL A 212 -16.07 8.41 -11.65
C VAL A 212 -15.01 7.99 -12.69
N LEU A 213 -15.18 6.85 -13.37
CA LEU A 213 -14.25 6.37 -14.40
C LEU A 213 -14.66 6.77 -15.82
N LYS A 214 -15.91 7.17 -16.06
CA LYS A 214 -16.38 7.55 -17.40
C LYS A 214 -15.50 8.59 -18.11
N PRO A 215 -15.03 9.67 -17.44
CA PRO A 215 -14.14 10.65 -18.06
C PRO A 215 -12.82 10.08 -18.58
N TYR A 216 -12.36 8.97 -18.00
CA TYR A 216 -11.12 8.28 -18.39
C TYR A 216 -11.36 7.20 -19.47
N MET A 217 -12.62 6.91 -19.80
CA MET A 217 -13.06 5.87 -20.72
C MET A 217 -13.92 6.42 -21.86
N ASN A 218 -13.59 7.61 -22.36
CA ASN A 218 -14.32 8.28 -23.45
C ASN A 218 -15.82 8.44 -23.18
N ASN A 219 -16.22 8.59 -21.91
CA ASN A 219 -17.60 8.67 -21.45
C ASN A 219 -18.46 7.46 -21.83
N LEU A 220 -17.88 6.30 -22.02
CA LEU A 220 -18.62 5.07 -22.22
C LEU A 220 -19.45 4.73 -20.96
N ASP A 221 -20.67 4.26 -21.16
CA ASP A 221 -21.53 3.81 -20.07
C ASP A 221 -21.25 2.36 -19.67
N LYS A 222 -20.89 1.52 -20.63
CA LYS A 222 -20.64 0.10 -20.41
C LYS A 222 -19.65 -0.51 -21.42
N ILE A 223 -19.03 -1.58 -21.02
CA ILE A 223 -18.25 -2.48 -21.87
C ILE A 223 -19.16 -3.66 -22.24
N THR A 224 -19.30 -3.98 -23.52
CA THR A 224 -20.06 -5.13 -24.02
C THR A 224 -19.12 -6.16 -24.62
N SER A 225 -19.48 -7.44 -24.54
CA SER A 225 -18.89 -8.45 -25.43
C SER A 225 -19.38 -8.18 -26.86
N ASN A 226 -18.48 -8.10 -27.81
CA ASN A 226 -18.81 -8.09 -29.23
C ASN A 226 -19.41 -9.42 -29.65
#